data_6abbe72f7c169b4e230b030e9e071549
#
_entry.id   6abbe72f7c169b4e230b030e9e071549
#
_cell.length_a   1.000
_cell.length_b   1.000
_cell.length_c   1.000
_cell.angle_alpha   90.00
_cell.angle_beta   90.00
_cell.angle_gamma   90.00
#
_symmetry.space_group_name_H-M   'P 1'
#
loop_
_entity.id
_entity.type
_entity.pdbx_description
1 polymer ?
#
loop_
_entity_poly.entity_id
_entity_poly.type
_entity_poly.pdbx_seq_one_letter_code
_entity_poly.pdbx_strand_id
1 'polypeptide(L)'
;FPLDWLAAEAAILTHCAGPKKFIAAQDALFASYRQWGSATPSILAIAEIGESLGVTRNEFKACVESGELQRQVIESFEYANGTLGVEGTPTFFINGKKYVGGISLERLGEIIDSYD
;
A
#
# COMPACT_ATOMS: atom_id res chain seq x y z
N PHE A 1 4.21 1.66 0.79
CA PHE A 1 5.56 1.30 1.25
C PHE A 1 5.53 -0.13 1.81
N PRO A 2 5.63 -1.14 0.96
CA PRO A 2 5.59 -2.53 1.41
C PRO A 2 6.88 -2.90 2.15
N LEU A 3 6.72 -3.50 3.33
CA LEU A 3 7.85 -3.92 4.16
C LEU A 3 8.30 -5.37 3.88
N ASP A 4 7.50 -6.13 3.15
CA ASP A 4 7.78 -7.51 2.76
C ASP A 4 7.12 -7.85 1.41
N TRP A 5 7.40 -9.05 0.93
CA TRP A 5 6.86 -9.51 -0.36
C TRP A 5 5.34 -9.65 -0.35
N LEU A 6 4.75 -10.09 0.75
CA LEU A 6 3.31 -10.23 0.90
C LEU A 6 2.59 -8.86 0.79
N ALA A 7 3.15 -7.84 1.45
CA ALA A 7 2.66 -6.47 1.35
C ALA A 7 2.80 -5.92 -0.09
N ALA A 8 3.86 -6.32 -0.81
CA ALA A 8 4.04 -5.95 -2.21
C ALA A 8 2.97 -6.58 -3.11
N GLU A 9 2.60 -7.84 -2.90
CA GLU A 9 1.49 -8.50 -3.62
C GLU A 9 0.16 -7.78 -3.38
N ALA A 10 -0.12 -7.41 -2.13
CA ALA A 10 -1.31 -6.65 -1.79
C ALA A 10 -1.32 -5.26 -2.47
N ALA A 11 -0.17 -4.59 -2.53
CA ALA A 11 -0.03 -3.32 -3.25
C ALA A 11 -0.28 -3.48 -4.75
N ILE A 12 0.10 -4.58 -5.36
CA ILE A 12 -0.20 -4.87 -6.77
C ILE A 12 -1.71 -4.91 -7.00
N LEU A 13 -2.50 -5.51 -6.09
CA LEU A 13 -3.95 -5.51 -6.21
C LEU A 13 -4.52 -4.09 -6.21
N THR A 14 -4.06 -3.21 -5.35
CA THR A 14 -4.56 -1.82 -5.30
C THR A 14 -4.35 -1.09 -6.62
N HIS A 15 -3.20 -1.25 -7.24
CA HIS A 15 -2.91 -0.68 -8.55
C HIS A 15 -3.69 -1.35 -9.68
N CYS A 16 -3.82 -2.67 -9.62
CA CYS A 16 -4.59 -3.45 -10.59
C CYS A 16 -6.07 -3.06 -10.61
N ALA A 17 -6.64 -2.71 -9.46
CA ALA A 17 -8.02 -2.24 -9.33
C ALA A 17 -8.28 -0.90 -10.04
N GLY A 18 -7.24 -0.17 -10.37
CA GLY A 18 -7.31 1.11 -11.07
C GLY A 18 -7.61 2.31 -10.16
N PRO A 19 -7.43 3.54 -10.68
CA PRO A 19 -7.48 4.74 -9.86
C PRO A 19 -8.82 4.99 -9.17
N LYS A 20 -9.92 4.58 -9.78
CA LYS A 20 -11.28 4.75 -9.19
C LYS A 20 -11.52 3.83 -7.99
N LYS A 21 -10.84 2.69 -7.93
CA LYS A 21 -11.02 1.67 -6.88
C LYS A 21 -9.81 1.55 -5.96
N PHE A 22 -8.78 2.35 -6.17
CA PHE A 22 -7.52 2.29 -5.42
C PHE A 22 -7.75 2.37 -3.91
N ILE A 23 -8.46 3.39 -3.46
CA ILE A 23 -8.74 3.59 -2.02
C ILE A 23 -9.62 2.47 -1.47
N ALA A 24 -10.67 2.07 -2.20
CA ALA A 24 -11.55 0.97 -1.78
C ALA A 24 -10.78 -0.35 -1.65
N ALA A 25 -9.85 -0.63 -2.57
CA ALA A 25 -8.99 -1.80 -2.51
C ALA A 25 -8.05 -1.74 -1.29
N GLN A 26 -7.46 -0.60 -1.03
CA GLN A 26 -6.61 -0.38 0.12
C GLN A 26 -7.37 -0.58 1.43
N ASP A 27 -8.55 0.00 1.57
CA ASP A 27 -9.41 -0.16 2.74
C ASP A 27 -9.80 -1.62 2.96
N ALA A 28 -10.18 -2.34 1.89
CA ALA A 28 -10.55 -3.75 1.97
C ALA A 28 -9.37 -4.63 2.42
N LEU A 29 -8.17 -4.36 1.91
CA LEU A 29 -6.95 -5.08 2.31
C LEU A 29 -6.59 -4.84 3.77
N PHE A 30 -6.63 -3.60 4.24
CA PHE A 30 -6.40 -3.31 5.66
C PHE A 30 -7.45 -3.94 6.57
N ALA A 31 -8.72 -3.87 6.20
CA ALA A 31 -9.81 -4.45 6.97
C ALA A 31 -9.71 -5.99 7.07
N SER A 32 -9.16 -6.65 6.07
CA SER A 32 -9.05 -8.12 5.98
C SER A 32 -7.62 -8.65 6.20
N TYR A 33 -6.72 -7.84 6.74
CA TYR A 33 -5.31 -8.22 6.91
C TYR A 33 -5.11 -9.55 7.63
N ARG A 34 -5.90 -9.83 8.68
CA ARG A 34 -5.81 -11.11 9.42
C ARG A 34 -6.13 -12.31 8.53
N GLN A 35 -6.98 -12.13 7.52
CA GLN A 35 -7.38 -13.18 6.61
C GLN A 35 -6.27 -13.50 5.59
N TRP A 36 -5.80 -12.49 4.85
CA TRP A 36 -4.80 -12.72 3.81
C TRP A 36 -3.35 -12.77 4.34
N GLY A 37 -3.08 -12.09 5.44
CA GLY A 37 -1.75 -12.03 6.06
C GLY A 37 -1.30 -13.35 6.66
N SER A 38 -2.23 -14.24 7.02
CA SER A 38 -1.95 -15.59 7.55
C SER A 38 -2.33 -16.72 6.60
N ALA A 39 -2.92 -16.39 5.44
CA ALA A 39 -3.34 -17.40 4.47
C ALA A 39 -2.14 -18.05 3.77
N THR A 40 -2.29 -19.32 3.39
CA THR A 40 -1.28 -20.07 2.63
C THR A 40 -1.96 -20.82 1.48
N PRO A 41 -1.75 -20.45 0.21
CA PRO A 41 -0.99 -19.26 -0.23
C PRO A 41 -1.81 -17.96 -0.09
N SER A 42 -1.15 -16.90 0.36
CA SER A 42 -1.76 -15.58 0.57
C SER A 42 -2.30 -14.94 -0.71
N ILE A 43 -1.67 -15.21 -1.84
CA ILE A 43 -2.07 -14.65 -3.14
C ILE A 43 -3.51 -15.03 -3.51
N LEU A 44 -4.00 -16.20 -3.10
CA LEU A 44 -5.38 -16.60 -3.34
C LEU A 44 -6.37 -15.79 -2.50
N ALA A 45 -6.03 -15.52 -1.24
CA ALA A 45 -6.87 -14.69 -0.37
C ALA A 45 -6.91 -13.23 -0.87
N ILE A 46 -5.79 -12.70 -1.35
CA ILE A 46 -5.73 -11.38 -1.98
C ILE A 46 -6.59 -11.34 -3.25
N ALA A 47 -6.55 -12.40 -4.06
CA ALA A 47 -7.38 -12.51 -5.26
C ALA A 47 -8.89 -12.49 -4.94
N GLU A 48 -9.32 -13.16 -3.85
CA GLU A 48 -10.71 -13.12 -3.39
C GLU A 48 -11.17 -11.70 -3.01
N ILE A 49 -10.30 -10.94 -2.36
CA ILE A 49 -10.57 -9.53 -2.06
C ILE A 49 -10.74 -8.74 -3.36
N GLY A 50 -9.89 -8.99 -4.36
CA GLY A 50 -10.00 -8.39 -5.69
C GLY A 50 -11.35 -8.67 -6.35
N GLU A 51 -11.85 -9.90 -6.25
CA GLU A 51 -13.16 -10.27 -6.81
C GLU A 51 -14.30 -9.46 -6.19
N SER A 52 -14.25 -9.19 -4.88
CA SER A 52 -15.24 -8.35 -4.21
C SER A 52 -15.25 -6.90 -4.71
N LEU A 53 -14.17 -6.46 -5.33
CA LEU A 53 -13.97 -5.13 -5.91
C LEU A 53 -14.22 -5.10 -7.42
N GLY A 54 -14.57 -6.23 -8.02
CA GLY A 54 -14.78 -6.36 -9.45
C GLY A 54 -13.50 -6.60 -10.26
N VAL A 55 -12.40 -6.97 -9.62
CA VAL A 55 -11.17 -7.44 -10.27
C VAL A 55 -11.23 -8.95 -10.35
N THR A 56 -11.37 -9.49 -11.55
CA THR A 56 -11.43 -10.95 -11.74
C THR A 56 -10.09 -11.60 -11.40
N ARG A 57 -10.11 -12.90 -11.09
CA ARG A 57 -8.88 -13.68 -10.85
C ARG A 57 -7.93 -13.62 -12.04
N ASN A 58 -8.46 -13.66 -13.26
CA ASN A 58 -7.65 -13.56 -14.48
C ASN A 58 -7.02 -12.19 -14.65
N GLU A 59 -7.75 -11.11 -14.35
CA GLU A 59 -7.20 -9.75 -14.37
C GLU A 59 -6.10 -9.58 -13.33
N PHE A 60 -6.32 -10.01 -12.09
CA PHE A 60 -5.30 -9.95 -11.06
C PHE A 60 -4.07 -10.80 -11.41
N LYS A 61 -4.27 -12.02 -11.91
CA LYS A 61 -3.19 -12.88 -12.39
C LYS A 61 -2.36 -12.20 -13.47
N ALA A 62 -3.02 -11.59 -14.45
CA ALA A 62 -2.34 -10.83 -15.52
C ALA A 62 -1.53 -9.66 -14.96
N CYS A 63 -2.06 -8.92 -13.98
CA CYS A 63 -1.33 -7.85 -13.29
C CYS A 63 -0.06 -8.36 -12.61
N VAL A 64 -0.12 -9.50 -11.93
CA VAL A 64 1.04 -10.11 -11.26
C VAL A 64 2.06 -10.62 -12.28
N GLU A 65 1.61 -11.34 -13.29
CA GLU A 65 2.49 -11.96 -14.29
C GLU A 65 3.17 -10.96 -15.23
N SER A 66 2.56 -9.79 -15.48
CA SER A 66 3.17 -8.76 -16.32
C SER A 66 4.47 -8.20 -15.76
N GLY A 67 4.64 -8.23 -14.43
CA GLY A 67 5.78 -7.65 -13.72
C GLY A 67 5.82 -6.13 -13.69
N GLU A 68 4.96 -5.45 -14.42
CA GLU A 68 4.96 -3.98 -14.52
C GLU A 68 4.55 -3.31 -13.20
N LEU A 69 3.46 -3.76 -12.58
CA LEU A 69 3.01 -3.21 -11.31
C LEU A 69 3.97 -3.55 -10.16
N GLN A 70 4.55 -4.75 -10.19
CA GLN A 70 5.60 -5.14 -9.25
C GLN A 70 6.79 -4.20 -9.35
N ARG A 71 7.25 -3.89 -10.55
CA ARG A 71 8.34 -2.95 -10.80
C ARG A 71 8.01 -1.56 -10.25
N GLN A 72 6.81 -1.05 -10.50
CA GLN A 72 6.37 0.25 -9.99
C GLN A 72 6.33 0.29 -8.46
N VAL A 73 5.83 -0.77 -7.82
CA VAL A 73 5.80 -0.90 -6.35
C VAL A 73 7.21 -0.90 -5.77
N ILE A 74 8.11 -1.66 -6.36
CA ILE A 74 9.53 -1.73 -5.93
C ILE A 74 10.22 -0.39 -6.12
N GLU A 75 10.06 0.26 -7.28
CA GLU A 75 10.66 1.58 -7.54
C GLU A 75 10.15 2.64 -6.56
N SER A 76 8.86 2.62 -6.23
CA SER A 76 8.28 3.53 -5.22
C SER A 76 8.87 3.29 -3.84
N PHE A 77 9.08 2.03 -3.46
CA PHE A 77 9.75 1.66 -2.22
C PHE A 77 11.21 2.16 -2.21
N GLU A 78 11.95 1.88 -3.26
CA GLU A 78 13.36 2.27 -3.38
C GLU A 78 13.53 3.80 -3.34
N TYR A 79 12.64 4.52 -3.99
CA TYR A 79 12.65 5.99 -3.93
C TYR A 79 12.38 6.50 -2.50
N ALA A 80 11.35 5.98 -1.84
CA ALA A 80 11.03 6.37 -0.47
C ALA A 80 12.15 6.01 0.50
N ASN A 81 12.68 4.80 0.43
CA ASN A 81 13.74 4.33 1.32
C ASN A 81 15.10 4.97 1.01
N GLY A 82 15.53 4.92 -0.25
CA GLY A 82 16.86 5.38 -0.67
C GLY A 82 16.98 6.90 -0.78
N THR A 83 16.00 7.55 -1.40
CA THR A 83 16.05 9.01 -1.66
C THR A 83 15.47 9.83 -0.51
N LEU A 84 14.31 9.42 0.02
CA LEU A 84 13.62 10.16 1.09
C LEU A 84 14.02 9.70 2.50
N GLY A 85 14.79 8.63 2.62
CA GLY A 85 15.23 8.10 3.91
C GLY A 85 14.12 7.54 4.78
N VAL A 86 13.06 7.00 4.18
CA VAL A 86 11.98 6.34 4.90
C VAL A 86 12.43 4.94 5.31
N GLU A 87 12.47 4.67 6.62
CA GLU A 87 12.90 3.39 7.19
C GLU A 87 11.76 2.55 7.74
N GLY A 88 10.57 3.13 7.88
CA GLY A 88 9.40 2.45 8.44
C GLY A 88 8.13 3.26 8.25
N THR A 89 7.03 2.69 8.74
CA THR A 89 5.69 3.27 8.62
C THR A 89 5.04 3.45 10.00
N PRO A 90 4.25 4.51 10.20
CA PRO A 90 4.08 5.63 9.29
C PRO A 90 5.27 6.59 9.26
N THR A 91 5.49 7.24 8.14
CA THR A 91 6.42 8.38 8.02
C THR A 91 5.70 9.50 7.28
N PHE A 92 5.76 10.69 7.84
CA PHE A 92 5.09 11.87 7.30
C PHE A 92 6.11 12.89 6.82
N PHE A 93 5.81 13.55 5.70
CA PHE A 93 6.53 14.73 5.25
C PHE A 93 5.55 15.91 5.27
N ILE A 94 5.83 16.89 6.11
CA ILE A 94 4.99 18.07 6.27
C ILE A 94 5.85 19.28 5.99
N ASN A 95 5.53 20.02 4.95
CA ASN A 95 6.29 21.19 4.51
C ASN A 95 7.80 20.91 4.37
N GLY A 96 8.14 19.74 3.81
CA GLY A 96 9.53 19.30 3.57
C GLY A 96 10.25 18.71 4.77
N LYS A 97 9.65 18.72 5.97
CA LYS A 97 10.23 18.12 7.17
C LYS A 97 9.67 16.72 7.42
N LYS A 98 10.57 15.79 7.71
CA LYS A 98 10.23 14.38 7.99
C LYS A 98 9.86 14.17 9.47
N TYR A 99 8.76 13.45 9.68
CA TYR A 99 8.28 13.01 10.99
C TYR A 99 8.11 11.49 10.96
N VAL A 100 8.81 10.79 11.87
CA VAL A 100 8.84 9.31 11.90
C VAL A 100 7.94 8.80 13.01
N GLY A 101 7.17 7.75 12.69
CA GLY A 101 6.30 7.08 13.64
C GLY A 101 4.90 7.64 13.73
N GLY A 102 4.08 7.03 14.57
CA GLY A 102 2.68 7.44 14.76
C GLY A 102 2.56 8.84 15.34
N ILE A 103 1.72 9.65 14.74
CA ILE A 103 1.41 11.01 15.20
C ILE A 103 -0.10 11.05 15.47
N SER A 104 -0.51 11.57 16.65
CA SER A 104 -1.93 11.78 16.92
C SER A 104 -2.52 12.84 15.97
N LEU A 105 -3.82 12.78 15.75
CA LEU A 105 -4.51 13.76 14.90
C LEU A 105 -4.34 15.19 15.46
N GLU A 106 -4.39 15.34 16.77
CA GLU A 106 -4.14 16.62 17.46
C GLU A 106 -2.75 17.15 17.15
N ARG A 107 -1.71 16.30 17.36
CA ARG A 107 -0.33 16.68 17.09
C ARG A 107 -0.08 16.98 15.60
N LEU A 108 -0.71 16.23 14.72
CA LEU A 108 -0.63 16.49 13.28
C LEU A 108 -1.21 17.87 12.93
N GLY A 109 -2.36 18.21 13.51
CA GLY A 109 -2.97 19.55 13.39
C GLY A 109 -2.03 20.66 13.86
N GLU A 110 -1.45 20.52 15.06
CA GLU A 110 -0.48 21.50 15.58
C GLU A 110 0.71 21.71 14.65
N ILE A 111 1.25 20.63 14.09
CA ILE A 111 2.38 20.71 13.16
C ILE A 111 1.99 21.48 11.90
N ILE A 112 0.82 21.17 11.32
CA ILE A 112 0.32 21.83 10.11
C ILE A 112 0.09 23.32 10.40
N ASP A 113 -0.57 23.66 11.49
CA ASP A 113 -0.89 25.03 11.87
C ASP A 113 0.38 25.85 12.16
N SER A 114 1.46 25.22 12.60
CA SER A 114 2.74 25.90 12.85
C SER A 114 3.39 26.48 11.60
N TYR A 115 2.94 26.07 10.42
CA TYR A 115 3.43 26.57 9.13
C TYR A 115 2.59 27.68 8.51
N ASP A 116 1.52 28.06 9.15
CA ASP A 116 0.63 29.16 8.69
C ASP A 116 1.20 30.55 8.96
#